data_90d4d5b864332c2218023d4ce905b8c3
#
_entry.id   90d4d5b864332c2218023d4ce905b8c3
#
_cell.length_a   1.000
_cell.length_b   1.000
_cell.length_c   1.000
_cell.angle_alpha   90.00
_cell.angle_beta   90.00
_cell.angle_gamma   90.00
#
_symmetry.space_group_name_H-M   'P 1'
#
loop_
_entity.id
_entity.type
_entity.pdbx_description
1 polymer ?
#
loop_
_entity_poly.entity_id
_entity_poly.type
_entity_poly.pdbx_seq_one_letter_code
_entity_poly.pdbx_strand_id
1 'polypeptide(L)'
;MARPTSLRRRVAAAFFALALAAQLAPAAFAQGDKKDQQPSSDVMSRERNRKQEIKKIYKEWLDKDVAYIIRDEERAAFKKLATDEEREQFIEAFWRRRDPDPDTDENEFKEEYYERVAHANEKFASGIPGWKTDRGRIYIMFGKPDSVESYPAGGQYQRPSYHGGGSTSTYPFEIWFYRYIEGVGSGIEIEFVDPTGSGEYRIARSPDEKDALLHVPGAGLTLSEQLGLSSKADRVTGIGGYGQGQNYQREADNPFTRLQLLADLSRPPAIKNKELADLITLTGTGEIEENPLDFDMRVDFYRMSDANVVTAFTIQTENKELAFKDVGGVQTAEMNIFARITSVAGRRVAVFEDVVKTHASAEELITARERKSAYGKSVPLPPGTYRVDVVVRDINSGATRIKRQGFTVPKYDPKLLSTSTLVLAAKLQSLSDQPAVGQFTIGGFKVIPNVAGIYRKGDPLGIYLQVYNAGIDQTTLRPSVDVDYVVTKGGKELGKIAEDWKGLSDAGQRLTLAKLLDTSRLGAGDYEIAVRIRDHVSGQSVSPSAKFTVVE
;
A
#
# COMPACT_ATOMS: atom_id res chain seq x y z
N MET A 1 -39.20 24.84 14.18
CA MET A 1 -38.30 25.99 14.06
C MET A 1 -37.12 25.57 13.17
N ALA A 2 -36.94 26.32 12.12
CA ALA A 2 -36.06 26.32 10.99
C ALA A 2 -34.86 25.35 10.92
N ARG A 3 -34.85 24.52 9.86
CA ARG A 3 -33.67 23.88 9.29
C ARG A 3 -32.86 24.91 8.48
N PRO A 4 -31.54 24.92 8.49
CA PRO A 4 -30.75 25.60 7.46
C PRO A 4 -30.53 24.69 6.28
N THR A 5 -30.96 25.18 5.14
CA THR A 5 -30.85 24.62 3.80
C THR A 5 -29.40 24.67 3.28
N SER A 6 -29.02 23.58 2.68
CA SER A 6 -27.89 23.28 1.81
C SER A 6 -27.42 24.43 0.90
N LEU A 7 -26.15 24.80 1.07
CA LEU A 7 -25.37 25.61 0.12
C LEU A 7 -24.28 24.72 -0.53
N ARG A 8 -24.71 23.63 -1.19
CA ARG A 8 -23.84 22.74 -1.95
C ARG A 8 -24.48 22.38 -3.28
N ARG A 9 -24.72 23.39 -4.13
CA ARG A 9 -25.10 23.18 -5.53
C ARG A 9 -24.90 24.49 -6.29
N ARG A 10 -23.68 24.74 -6.78
CA ARG A 10 -23.41 25.73 -7.87
C ARG A 10 -21.91 25.85 -8.15
N VAL A 11 -21.24 24.79 -8.64
CA VAL A 11 -19.95 24.93 -9.37
C VAL A 11 -19.79 23.88 -10.49
N ALA A 12 -20.75 23.02 -10.75
CA ALA A 12 -20.63 21.96 -11.77
C ALA A 12 -21.50 22.15 -13.02
N ALA A 13 -21.89 23.39 -13.38
CA ALA A 13 -22.78 23.59 -14.50
C ALA A 13 -22.34 24.75 -15.43
N ALA A 14 -21.13 24.69 -15.97
CA ALA A 14 -20.67 25.69 -16.95
C ALA A 14 -19.95 25.09 -18.17
N PHE A 15 -20.14 23.82 -18.50
CA PHE A 15 -19.55 23.24 -19.72
C PHE A 15 -20.47 22.20 -20.36
N PHE A 16 -21.75 22.50 -20.60
CA PHE A 16 -22.55 21.74 -21.58
C PHE A 16 -23.87 22.46 -21.85
N ALA A 17 -23.90 23.39 -22.77
CA ALA A 17 -25.12 23.78 -23.46
C ALA A 17 -24.76 24.50 -24.76
N LEU A 18 -24.48 23.77 -25.82
CA LEU A 18 -24.68 24.22 -27.19
C LEU A 18 -24.96 22.99 -28.07
N ALA A 19 -26.17 22.49 -27.99
CA ALA A 19 -26.69 21.55 -28.97
C ALA A 19 -28.12 21.93 -29.36
N LEU A 20 -28.27 22.27 -30.61
CA LEU A 20 -29.38 22.01 -31.53
C LEU A 20 -30.76 22.61 -31.21
N ALA A 21 -31.06 23.73 -31.87
CA ALA A 21 -32.42 24.05 -32.31
C ALA A 21 -32.43 24.08 -33.84
N ALA A 22 -32.79 22.97 -34.47
CA ALA A 22 -33.13 22.91 -35.89
C ALA A 22 -34.65 23.01 -36.01
N GLN A 23 -35.14 24.17 -36.44
CA GLN A 23 -36.54 24.35 -36.85
C GLN A 23 -36.69 23.98 -38.34
N LEU A 24 -37.60 23.06 -38.60
CA LEU A 24 -38.09 22.69 -39.91
C LEU A 24 -38.97 23.84 -40.50
N ALA A 25 -38.64 24.30 -41.69
CA ALA A 25 -39.55 25.04 -42.56
C ALA A 25 -39.50 24.45 -43.97
N PRO A 26 -40.61 24.44 -44.71
CA PRO A 26 -40.79 23.60 -45.89
C PRO A 26 -40.14 24.16 -47.16
N ALA A 27 -39.77 23.24 -48.04
CA ALA A 27 -39.14 23.47 -49.31
C ALA A 27 -40.04 24.19 -50.32
N ALA A 28 -39.54 25.26 -50.90
CA ALA A 28 -40.03 25.78 -52.18
C ALA A 28 -38.93 25.58 -53.24
N PHE A 29 -39.27 24.84 -54.30
CA PHE A 29 -38.41 24.63 -55.47
C PHE A 29 -38.18 25.95 -56.22
N ALA A 30 -36.92 26.33 -56.37
CA ALA A 30 -36.48 27.24 -57.41
C ALA A 30 -35.17 26.69 -57.99
N GLN A 31 -35.21 26.30 -59.25
CA GLN A 31 -34.03 26.05 -60.07
C GLN A 31 -33.27 27.35 -60.28
N GLY A 32 -31.99 27.36 -59.93
CA GLY A 32 -31.10 28.49 -60.21
C GLY A 32 -29.66 28.06 -60.10
N ASP A 33 -28.93 28.22 -61.14
CA ASP A 33 -27.53 27.95 -61.45
C ASP A 33 -26.56 27.68 -60.32
N LYS A 34 -25.88 26.54 -60.43
CA LYS A 34 -24.66 26.20 -59.67
C LYS A 34 -23.51 27.14 -60.05
N LYS A 35 -23.33 28.22 -59.30
CA LYS A 35 -22.03 28.85 -59.14
C LYS A 35 -21.35 28.23 -57.94
N ASP A 36 -20.24 27.54 -58.17
CA ASP A 36 -19.31 27.09 -57.12
C ASP A 36 -18.86 28.34 -56.32
N GLN A 37 -19.52 28.56 -55.17
CA GLN A 37 -19.07 29.56 -54.21
C GLN A 37 -17.96 28.92 -53.41
N GLN A 38 -16.71 29.26 -53.70
CA GLN A 38 -15.60 29.04 -52.78
C GLN A 38 -15.96 29.68 -51.42
N PRO A 39 -15.80 28.91 -50.30
CA PRO A 39 -16.08 29.47 -48.98
C PRO A 39 -15.22 30.72 -48.74
N SER A 40 -15.86 31.79 -48.25
CA SER A 40 -15.21 33.06 -47.99
C SER A 40 -13.98 32.90 -47.10
N SER A 41 -12.95 33.72 -47.30
CA SER A 41 -11.69 33.67 -46.51
C SER A 41 -11.92 33.70 -44.99
N ASP A 42 -13.01 34.30 -44.56
CA ASP A 42 -13.45 34.40 -43.17
C ASP A 42 -13.93 33.03 -42.60
N VAL A 43 -14.63 32.24 -43.41
CA VAL A 43 -15.09 30.90 -42.99
C VAL A 43 -13.91 29.97 -42.88
N MET A 44 -12.97 29.99 -43.82
CA MET A 44 -11.74 29.19 -43.78
C MET A 44 -10.82 29.60 -42.62
N SER A 45 -10.75 30.87 -42.27
CA SER A 45 -9.95 31.31 -41.13
C SER A 45 -10.59 30.89 -39.78
N ARG A 46 -11.93 30.95 -39.67
CA ARG A 46 -12.67 30.45 -38.50
C ARG A 46 -12.52 28.94 -38.33
N GLU A 47 -12.61 28.15 -39.38
CA GLU A 47 -12.39 26.71 -39.35
C GLU A 47 -10.94 26.35 -38.99
N ARG A 48 -9.96 27.08 -39.51
CA ARG A 48 -8.54 26.90 -39.17
C ARG A 48 -8.27 27.19 -37.68
N ASN A 49 -8.83 28.27 -37.16
CA ASN A 49 -8.72 28.64 -35.75
C ASN A 49 -9.39 27.58 -34.85
N ARG A 50 -10.60 27.14 -35.19
CA ARG A 50 -11.30 26.06 -34.47
C ARG A 50 -10.51 24.76 -34.47
N LYS A 51 -9.92 24.35 -35.60
CA LYS A 51 -9.06 23.15 -35.67
C LYS A 51 -7.79 23.31 -34.82
N GLN A 52 -7.22 24.50 -34.72
CA GLN A 52 -6.08 24.77 -33.88
C GLN A 52 -6.44 24.74 -32.38
N GLU A 53 -7.60 25.30 -32.02
CA GLU A 53 -8.12 25.25 -30.62
C GLU A 53 -8.41 23.83 -30.17
N ILE A 54 -9.05 23.02 -31.01
CA ILE A 54 -9.33 21.62 -30.73
C ILE A 54 -8.02 20.84 -30.53
N LYS A 55 -7.02 21.02 -31.40
CA LYS A 55 -5.69 20.40 -31.23
C LYS A 55 -5.00 20.83 -29.93
N LYS A 56 -5.21 22.08 -29.51
CA LYS A 56 -4.66 22.59 -28.26
C LYS A 56 -5.33 21.93 -27.06
N ILE A 57 -6.65 21.75 -27.06
CA ILE A 57 -7.41 21.07 -25.98
C ILE A 57 -6.92 19.64 -25.78
N TYR A 58 -6.78 18.85 -26.85
CA TYR A 58 -6.30 17.47 -26.73
C TYR A 58 -4.84 17.39 -26.31
N LYS A 59 -4.02 18.37 -26.73
CA LYS A 59 -2.65 18.46 -26.25
C LYS A 59 -2.58 18.82 -24.77
N GLU A 60 -3.39 19.76 -24.31
CA GLU A 60 -3.48 20.12 -22.90
C GLU A 60 -3.95 18.94 -22.06
N TRP A 61 -4.97 18.22 -22.53
CA TRP A 61 -5.43 17.01 -21.86
C TRP A 61 -4.28 15.99 -21.69
N LEU A 62 -3.54 15.70 -22.77
CA LEU A 62 -2.47 14.72 -22.77
C LEU A 62 -1.25 15.13 -21.91
N ASP A 63 -0.87 16.40 -21.98
CA ASP A 63 0.39 16.90 -21.41
C ASP A 63 0.21 17.55 -20.03
N LYS A 64 -1.04 17.84 -19.62
CA LYS A 64 -1.36 18.49 -18.35
C LYS A 64 -2.38 17.71 -17.54
N ASP A 65 -3.57 17.46 -18.10
CA ASP A 65 -4.68 16.95 -17.31
C ASP A 65 -4.46 15.51 -16.84
N VAL A 66 -3.85 14.65 -17.67
CA VAL A 66 -3.59 13.24 -17.34
C VAL A 66 -2.11 12.88 -17.33
N ALA A 67 -1.23 13.89 -17.32
CA ALA A 67 0.22 13.71 -17.48
C ALA A 67 0.85 12.67 -16.56
N TYR A 68 0.33 12.53 -15.34
CA TYR A 68 0.86 11.65 -14.31
C TYR A 68 0.21 10.27 -14.22
N ILE A 69 -0.93 10.08 -14.88
CA ILE A 69 -1.68 8.82 -14.80
C ILE A 69 -1.81 8.09 -16.14
N ILE A 70 -1.42 8.75 -17.24
CA ILE A 70 -1.43 8.13 -18.56
C ILE A 70 -0.17 7.27 -18.75
N ARG A 71 -0.34 6.03 -19.19
CA ARG A 71 0.77 5.12 -19.51
C ARG A 71 1.40 5.47 -20.86
N ASP A 72 2.64 5.08 -21.07
CA ASP A 72 3.37 5.36 -22.32
C ASP A 72 2.68 4.73 -23.53
N GLU A 73 2.11 3.53 -23.39
CA GLU A 73 1.36 2.85 -24.45
C GLU A 73 0.06 3.61 -24.79
N GLU A 74 -0.67 4.10 -23.77
CA GLU A 74 -1.87 4.91 -23.94
C GLU A 74 -1.54 6.24 -24.61
N ARG A 75 -0.45 6.88 -24.18
CA ARG A 75 0.06 8.13 -24.78
C ARG A 75 0.45 7.93 -26.25
N ALA A 76 1.13 6.82 -26.57
CA ALA A 76 1.50 6.47 -27.93
C ALA A 76 0.28 6.15 -28.80
N ALA A 77 -0.72 5.47 -28.26
CA ALA A 77 -1.98 5.18 -28.95
C ALA A 77 -2.76 6.47 -29.23
N PHE A 78 -2.93 7.34 -28.24
CA PHE A 78 -3.62 8.62 -28.39
C PHE A 78 -3.01 9.51 -29.49
N LYS A 79 -1.67 9.57 -29.55
CA LYS A 79 -0.95 10.35 -30.57
C LYS A 79 -1.16 9.84 -32.00
N LYS A 80 -1.55 8.58 -32.20
CA LYS A 80 -1.83 7.97 -33.51
C LYS A 80 -3.25 8.21 -34.00
N LEU A 81 -4.16 8.67 -33.14
CA LEU A 81 -5.55 8.91 -33.49
C LEU A 81 -5.66 10.09 -34.48
N ALA A 82 -6.41 9.87 -35.56
CA ALA A 82 -6.52 10.81 -36.64
C ALA A 82 -7.65 11.81 -36.46
N THR A 83 -8.82 11.35 -35.96
CA THR A 83 -10.03 12.14 -35.82
C THR A 83 -10.29 12.61 -34.40
N ASP A 84 -11.12 13.63 -34.24
CA ASP A 84 -11.49 14.15 -32.93
C ASP A 84 -12.46 13.19 -32.22
N GLU A 85 -13.32 12.50 -32.98
CA GLU A 85 -14.22 11.47 -32.48
C GLU A 85 -13.46 10.28 -31.88
N GLU A 86 -12.38 9.84 -32.54
CA GLU A 86 -11.49 8.79 -32.00
C GLU A 86 -10.83 9.24 -30.69
N ARG A 87 -10.42 10.50 -30.60
CA ARG A 87 -9.82 11.04 -29.37
C ARG A 87 -10.80 11.13 -28.23
N GLU A 88 -12.03 11.57 -28.49
CA GLU A 88 -13.08 11.62 -27.46
C GLU A 88 -13.46 10.23 -26.97
N GLN A 89 -13.63 9.26 -27.86
CA GLN A 89 -13.85 7.85 -27.50
C GLN A 89 -12.70 7.28 -26.67
N PHE A 90 -11.46 7.65 -27.02
CA PHE A 90 -10.30 7.25 -26.23
C PHE A 90 -10.32 7.86 -24.83
N ILE A 91 -10.63 9.16 -24.69
CA ILE A 91 -10.73 9.85 -23.40
C ILE A 91 -11.83 9.22 -22.54
N GLU A 92 -12.99 8.92 -23.11
CA GLU A 92 -14.07 8.22 -22.42
C GLU A 92 -13.61 6.83 -21.94
N ALA A 93 -13.01 6.05 -22.84
CA ALA A 93 -12.47 4.73 -22.50
C ALA A 93 -11.32 4.79 -21.48
N PHE A 94 -10.50 5.86 -21.51
CA PHE A 94 -9.43 6.11 -20.55
C PHE A 94 -9.98 6.26 -19.12
N TRP A 95 -11.02 7.05 -18.93
CA TRP A 95 -11.66 7.23 -17.63
C TRP A 95 -12.45 6.00 -17.21
N ARG A 96 -13.18 5.36 -18.12
CA ARG A 96 -13.95 4.13 -17.85
C ARG A 96 -13.05 2.99 -17.35
N ARG A 97 -11.83 2.84 -17.88
CA ARG A 97 -10.86 1.84 -17.39
C ARG A 97 -10.39 2.10 -15.96
N ARG A 98 -10.48 3.33 -15.48
CA ARG A 98 -10.06 3.77 -14.15
C ARG A 98 -11.19 3.91 -13.17
N ASP A 99 -12.41 3.69 -13.63
CA ASP A 99 -13.63 3.73 -12.85
C ASP A 99 -13.67 2.57 -11.85
N PRO A 100 -13.70 2.85 -10.54
CA PRO A 100 -13.74 1.81 -9.53
C PRO A 100 -15.11 1.14 -9.41
N ASP A 101 -16.20 1.83 -9.79
CA ASP A 101 -17.57 1.34 -9.73
C ASP A 101 -18.36 1.69 -11.00
N PRO A 102 -18.18 0.88 -12.09
CA PRO A 102 -18.83 1.15 -13.36
C PRO A 102 -20.37 0.99 -13.32
N ASP A 103 -20.94 0.58 -12.19
CA ASP A 103 -22.39 0.50 -11.99
C ASP A 103 -23.00 1.83 -11.52
N THR A 104 -22.17 2.85 -11.27
CA THR A 104 -22.59 4.23 -10.98
C THR A 104 -22.51 5.11 -12.24
N ASP A 105 -23.35 6.15 -12.29
CA ASP A 105 -23.32 7.14 -13.40
C ASP A 105 -22.11 8.08 -13.31
N GLU A 106 -21.48 8.17 -12.13
CA GLU A 106 -20.36 9.04 -11.83
C GLU A 106 -19.07 8.20 -11.77
N ASN A 107 -17.97 8.73 -12.28
CA ASN A 107 -16.66 8.09 -12.20
C ASN A 107 -15.89 8.68 -11.03
N GLU A 108 -15.91 7.97 -9.90
CA GLU A 108 -15.33 8.45 -8.63
C GLU A 108 -13.83 8.69 -8.74
N PHE A 109 -13.11 7.87 -9.50
CA PHE A 109 -11.68 8.07 -9.73
C PHE A 109 -11.40 9.38 -10.46
N LYS A 110 -12.21 9.71 -11.49
CA LYS A 110 -12.05 10.94 -12.25
C LYS A 110 -12.33 12.16 -11.38
N GLU A 111 -13.40 12.12 -10.56
CA GLU A 111 -13.74 13.22 -9.64
C GLU A 111 -12.63 13.43 -8.61
N GLU A 112 -12.24 12.36 -7.91
CA GLU A 112 -11.16 12.42 -6.94
C GLU A 112 -9.84 12.89 -7.55
N TYR A 113 -9.52 12.47 -8.76
CA TYR A 113 -8.32 12.90 -9.46
C TYR A 113 -8.32 14.42 -9.72
N TYR A 114 -9.42 14.98 -10.21
CA TYR A 114 -9.50 16.43 -10.43
C TYR A 114 -9.55 17.23 -9.13
N GLU A 115 -10.13 16.70 -8.05
CA GLU A 115 -10.04 17.30 -6.73
C GLU A 115 -8.59 17.36 -6.23
N ARG A 116 -7.82 16.30 -6.44
CA ARG A 116 -6.39 16.27 -6.12
C ARG A 116 -5.58 17.27 -6.92
N VAL A 117 -5.87 17.43 -8.21
CA VAL A 117 -5.24 18.46 -9.07
C VAL A 117 -5.56 19.86 -8.58
N ALA A 118 -6.82 20.13 -8.22
CA ALA A 118 -7.25 21.42 -7.68
C ALA A 118 -6.55 21.72 -6.34
N HIS A 119 -6.51 20.74 -5.43
CA HIS A 119 -5.80 20.84 -4.15
C HIS A 119 -4.31 21.11 -4.35
N ALA A 120 -3.66 20.38 -5.26
CA ALA A 120 -2.24 20.58 -5.54
C ALA A 120 -1.96 22.01 -6.03
N ASN A 121 -2.80 22.56 -6.89
CA ASN A 121 -2.67 23.93 -7.39
C ASN A 121 -2.91 24.97 -6.29
N GLU A 122 -3.81 24.71 -5.34
CA GLU A 122 -4.09 25.62 -4.23
C GLU A 122 -2.96 25.62 -3.19
N LYS A 123 -2.46 24.42 -2.83
CA LYS A 123 -1.56 24.26 -1.66
C LYS A 123 -0.08 24.22 -1.99
N PHE A 124 0.30 23.79 -3.19
CA PHE A 124 1.71 23.55 -3.52
C PHE A 124 2.27 24.46 -4.62
N ALA A 125 1.52 25.49 -5.04
CA ALA A 125 2.04 26.48 -5.98
C ALA A 125 3.16 27.31 -5.32
N SER A 126 4.29 27.47 -6.01
CA SER A 126 5.48 28.17 -5.52
C SER A 126 6.21 28.86 -6.68
N GLY A 127 5.57 29.87 -7.33
CA GLY A 127 6.09 30.46 -8.56
C GLY A 127 5.88 29.63 -9.81
N ILE A 128 5.63 28.32 -9.65
CA ILE A 128 5.15 27.40 -10.70
C ILE A 128 3.78 26.83 -10.27
N PRO A 129 2.95 26.39 -11.25
CA PRO A 129 1.68 25.74 -10.92
C PRO A 129 1.89 24.55 -9.99
N GLY A 130 1.02 24.42 -8.96
CA GLY A 130 1.19 23.40 -7.93
C GLY A 130 1.22 21.97 -8.48
N TRP A 131 0.48 21.67 -9.55
CA TRP A 131 0.51 20.37 -10.19
C TRP A 131 1.88 19.99 -10.77
N LYS A 132 2.76 20.98 -11.07
CA LYS A 132 4.12 20.75 -11.58
C LYS A 132 5.17 20.53 -10.49
N THR A 133 4.86 20.84 -9.24
CA THR A 133 5.79 20.64 -8.12
C THR A 133 5.89 19.16 -7.76
N ASP A 134 6.97 18.75 -7.13
CA ASP A 134 7.13 17.37 -6.67
C ASP A 134 6.05 16.98 -5.64
N ARG A 135 5.71 17.89 -4.69
CA ARG A 135 4.59 17.65 -3.76
C ARG A 135 3.26 17.48 -4.48
N GLY A 136 2.98 18.35 -5.45
CA GLY A 136 1.78 18.26 -6.26
C GLY A 136 1.69 16.97 -7.05
N ARG A 137 2.79 16.56 -7.69
CA ARG A 137 2.86 15.30 -8.43
C ARG A 137 2.54 14.10 -7.55
N ILE A 138 3.21 13.97 -6.39
CA ILE A 138 2.96 12.87 -5.45
C ILE A 138 1.52 12.88 -4.94
N TYR A 139 1.01 14.06 -4.57
CA TYR A 139 -0.37 14.19 -4.09
C TYR A 139 -1.42 13.81 -5.16
N ILE A 140 -1.21 14.23 -6.40
CA ILE A 140 -2.12 13.90 -7.52
C ILE A 140 -2.12 12.39 -7.78
N MET A 141 -0.94 11.77 -7.79
CA MET A 141 -0.82 10.34 -8.12
C MET A 141 -1.33 9.44 -6.99
N PHE A 142 -0.98 9.74 -5.74
CA PHE A 142 -1.17 8.82 -4.62
C PHE A 142 -2.15 9.34 -3.55
N GLY A 143 -2.63 10.57 -3.69
CA GLY A 143 -3.58 11.17 -2.76
C GLY A 143 -2.92 11.73 -1.49
N LYS A 144 -3.75 11.98 -0.49
CA LYS A 144 -3.34 12.55 0.79
C LYS A 144 -2.47 11.56 1.57
N PRO A 145 -1.29 11.98 2.09
CA PRO A 145 -0.49 11.14 2.99
C PRO A 145 -1.24 10.87 4.31
N ASP A 146 -0.93 9.73 4.94
CA ASP A 146 -1.49 9.37 6.26
C ASP A 146 -1.02 10.33 7.35
N SER A 147 0.24 10.79 7.28
CA SER A 147 0.77 11.85 8.15
C SER A 147 1.80 12.70 7.44
N VAL A 148 1.93 13.94 7.91
CA VAL A 148 2.92 14.91 7.44
C VAL A 148 3.65 15.48 8.65
N GLU A 149 4.97 15.34 8.68
CA GLU A 149 5.84 16.11 9.56
C GLU A 149 6.39 17.30 8.78
N SER A 150 6.15 18.51 9.25
CA SER A 150 6.52 19.73 8.52
C SER A 150 7.40 20.65 9.37
N TYR A 151 8.51 21.07 8.79
CA TYR A 151 9.47 22.02 9.34
C TYR A 151 9.62 23.20 8.38
N PRO A 152 8.60 24.08 8.29
CA PRO A 152 8.51 25.09 7.22
C PRO A 152 9.56 26.20 7.32
N ALA A 153 10.16 26.40 8.48
CA ALA A 153 11.23 27.36 8.69
C ALA A 153 12.63 26.73 8.71
N GLY A 154 12.72 25.39 8.67
CA GLY A 154 13.96 24.70 8.98
C GLY A 154 14.42 24.97 10.41
N GLY A 155 15.73 25.07 10.61
CA GLY A 155 16.33 25.46 11.90
C GLY A 155 16.95 24.31 12.67
N GLN A 156 17.04 24.44 13.99
CA GLN A 156 17.67 23.42 14.82
C GLN A 156 16.91 22.09 14.76
N TYR A 157 17.61 21.03 14.44
CA TYR A 157 17.06 19.69 14.28
C TYR A 157 17.93 18.66 14.98
N GLN A 158 17.29 17.80 15.77
CA GLN A 158 17.93 16.65 16.41
C GLN A 158 17.78 15.44 15.49
N ARG A 159 18.91 14.95 14.96
CA ARG A 159 18.88 13.77 14.10
C ARG A 159 18.48 12.53 14.92
N PRO A 160 17.62 11.68 14.37
CA PRO A 160 17.40 10.35 14.91
C PRO A 160 18.69 9.54 14.98
N SER A 161 18.77 8.58 15.89
CA SER A 161 19.97 7.73 16.06
C SER A 161 20.34 6.98 14.78
N TYR A 162 19.34 6.54 14.01
CA TYR A 162 19.53 5.86 12.72
C TYR A 162 20.09 6.78 11.61
N HIS A 163 20.08 8.10 11.79
CA HIS A 163 20.76 9.07 10.94
C HIS A 163 22.06 9.60 11.59
N GLY A 164 22.65 8.83 12.51
CA GLY A 164 23.90 9.15 13.19
C GLY A 164 23.77 10.06 14.40
N GLY A 165 22.58 10.47 14.81
CA GLY A 165 22.33 11.33 15.96
C GLY A 165 22.97 12.72 15.86
N GLY A 166 23.02 13.42 16.99
CA GLY A 166 23.57 14.78 17.06
C GLY A 166 22.63 15.86 16.55
N SER A 167 22.98 17.12 16.77
CA SER A 167 22.21 18.30 16.37
C SER A 167 22.74 18.91 15.09
N THR A 168 21.85 19.41 14.23
CA THR A 168 22.18 20.20 13.05
C THR A 168 21.18 21.32 12.83
N SER A 169 21.41 22.15 11.81
CA SER A 169 20.41 23.08 11.28
C SER A 169 19.96 22.59 9.92
N THR A 170 18.66 22.66 9.66
CA THR A 170 18.08 22.17 8.40
C THR A 170 17.54 23.30 7.54
N TYR A 171 17.44 23.05 6.25
CA TYR A 171 16.54 23.76 5.34
C TYR A 171 15.09 23.46 5.70
N PRO A 172 14.12 24.23 5.19
CA PRO A 172 12.72 23.82 5.23
C PRO A 172 12.53 22.44 4.62
N PHE A 173 11.81 21.55 5.31
CA PHE A 173 11.55 20.21 4.81
C PHE A 173 10.23 19.65 5.34
N GLU A 174 9.71 18.65 4.65
CA GLU A 174 8.53 17.87 5.03
C GLU A 174 8.81 16.39 4.85
N ILE A 175 8.28 15.57 5.74
CA ILE A 175 8.27 14.12 5.61
C ILE A 175 6.82 13.68 5.47
N TRP A 176 6.49 13.13 4.31
CA TRP A 176 5.19 12.57 4.04
C TRP A 176 5.23 11.07 4.24
N PHE A 177 4.34 10.59 5.07
CA PHE A 177 4.23 9.18 5.36
C PHE A 177 2.95 8.60 4.75
N TYR A 178 3.12 7.54 3.97
CA TYR A 178 2.05 6.72 3.43
C TYR A 178 2.17 5.32 4.03
N ARG A 179 1.11 4.87 4.66
CA ARG A 179 1.02 3.51 5.19
C ARG A 179 1.15 2.48 4.09
N TYR A 180 0.61 2.82 2.92
CA TYR A 180 0.65 2.00 1.73
C TYR A 180 0.45 2.85 0.47
N ILE A 181 1.27 2.61 -0.56
CA ILE A 181 1.09 3.14 -1.92
C ILE A 181 0.99 1.96 -2.87
N GLU A 182 -0.11 1.90 -3.63
CA GLU A 182 -0.36 0.84 -4.61
C GLU A 182 0.74 0.80 -5.69
N GLY A 183 1.31 -0.38 -5.92
CA GLY A 183 2.42 -0.57 -6.86
C GLY A 183 3.79 -0.11 -6.38
N VAL A 184 3.90 0.50 -5.19
CA VAL A 184 5.16 0.93 -4.59
C VAL A 184 5.48 0.11 -3.33
N GLY A 185 4.51 0.00 -2.40
CA GLY A 185 4.69 -0.79 -1.18
C GLY A 185 4.10 -0.15 0.07
N SER A 186 4.51 -0.65 1.23
CA SER A 186 4.03 -0.22 2.55
C SER A 186 5.09 0.54 3.31
N GLY A 187 4.64 1.48 4.19
CA GLY A 187 5.56 2.23 5.04
C GLY A 187 6.44 3.21 4.27
N ILE A 188 5.87 3.86 3.27
CA ILE A 188 6.60 4.74 2.38
C ILE A 188 6.77 6.11 3.03
N GLU A 189 8.00 6.51 3.25
CA GLU A 189 8.39 7.87 3.67
C GLU A 189 8.95 8.63 2.47
N ILE A 190 8.34 9.76 2.14
CA ILE A 190 8.80 10.66 1.08
C ILE A 190 9.21 11.96 1.74
N GLU A 191 10.49 12.30 1.63
CA GLU A 191 11.04 13.52 2.18
C GLU A 191 11.15 14.57 1.09
N PHE A 192 10.65 15.78 1.39
CA PHE A 192 10.72 16.95 0.53
C PHE A 192 11.58 18.02 1.20
N VAL A 193 12.45 18.65 0.46
CA VAL A 193 13.35 19.70 0.96
C VAL A 193 13.29 20.94 0.08
N ASP A 194 13.33 22.13 0.71
CA ASP A 194 13.43 23.43 0.02
C ASP A 194 14.75 24.11 0.42
N PRO A 195 15.86 23.83 -0.29
CA PRO A 195 17.16 24.42 0.03
C PRO A 195 17.24 25.92 -0.21
N THR A 196 16.30 26.46 -0.98
CA THR A 196 16.27 27.87 -1.39
C THR A 196 15.38 28.74 -0.52
N GLY A 197 14.49 28.11 0.28
CA GLY A 197 13.47 28.82 1.06
C GLY A 197 12.42 29.52 0.20
N SER A 198 12.27 29.09 -1.05
CA SER A 198 11.32 29.68 -2.03
C SER A 198 9.90 29.11 -1.92
N GLY A 199 9.69 28.07 -1.12
CA GLY A 199 8.46 27.28 -1.05
C GLY A 199 8.39 26.18 -2.11
N GLU A 200 9.40 26.07 -2.97
CA GLU A 200 9.51 24.98 -3.95
C GLU A 200 10.24 23.77 -3.33
N TYR A 201 9.46 22.85 -2.83
CA TYR A 201 9.94 21.63 -2.21
C TYR A 201 10.20 20.57 -3.28
N ARG A 202 11.40 20.01 -3.33
CA ARG A 202 11.76 18.88 -4.19
C ARG A 202 11.92 17.59 -3.37
N ILE A 203 11.75 16.45 -3.98
CA ILE A 203 11.98 15.16 -3.33
C ILE A 203 13.47 15.03 -2.98
N ALA A 204 13.77 14.74 -1.72
CA ALA A 204 15.12 14.48 -1.26
C ALA A 204 15.63 13.11 -1.74
N ARG A 205 16.84 13.09 -2.30
CA ARG A 205 17.52 11.86 -2.75
C ARG A 205 18.25 11.14 -1.63
N SER A 206 18.60 11.86 -0.58
CA SER A 206 19.20 11.31 0.63
C SER A 206 18.67 12.01 1.89
N PRO A 207 18.73 11.35 3.06
CA PRO A 207 18.32 11.96 4.33
C PRO A 207 19.13 13.18 4.73
N ASP A 208 20.35 13.33 4.18
CA ASP A 208 21.25 14.43 4.50
C ASP A 208 20.99 15.72 3.70
N GLU A 209 20.17 15.67 2.65
CA GLU A 209 19.89 16.85 1.81
C GLU A 209 19.18 17.99 2.56
N LYS A 210 18.47 17.67 3.64
CA LYS A 210 17.89 18.70 4.52
C LYS A 210 18.90 19.40 5.42
N ASP A 211 20.09 18.82 5.59
CA ASP A 211 21.13 19.35 6.49
C ASP A 211 21.81 20.59 5.88
N ALA A 212 21.45 21.77 6.34
CA ALA A 212 22.04 23.03 5.89
C ALA A 212 23.51 23.17 6.26
N LEU A 213 24.01 22.41 7.26
CA LEU A 213 25.38 22.41 7.70
C LEU A 213 26.23 21.27 7.09
N LEU A 214 25.66 20.49 6.16
CA LEU A 214 26.35 19.34 5.57
C LEU A 214 27.73 19.70 5.00
N HIS A 215 27.83 20.82 4.31
CA HIS A 215 29.06 21.28 3.67
C HIS A 215 29.87 22.28 4.51
N VAL A 216 29.42 22.60 5.75
CA VAL A 216 30.13 23.53 6.64
C VAL A 216 31.13 22.76 7.50
N PRO A 217 32.45 23.00 7.38
CA PRO A 217 33.46 22.31 8.19
C PRO A 217 33.22 22.47 9.69
N GLY A 218 33.31 21.38 10.44
CA GLY A 218 33.20 21.38 11.90
C GLY A 218 31.83 21.67 12.50
N ALA A 219 30.82 21.99 11.69
CA ALA A 219 29.45 22.26 12.17
C ALA A 219 28.48 21.11 11.82
N GLY A 220 27.42 20.92 12.60
CA GLY A 220 26.40 19.91 12.36
C GLY A 220 26.92 18.46 12.28
N LEU A 221 27.86 18.12 13.15
CA LEU A 221 28.48 16.79 13.20
C LEU A 221 27.49 15.75 13.77
N THR A 222 27.52 14.52 13.23
CA THR A 222 26.91 13.36 13.86
C THR A 222 27.66 12.94 15.10
N LEU A 223 27.10 12.06 15.94
CA LEU A 223 27.78 11.54 17.11
C LEU A 223 29.08 10.81 16.73
N SER A 224 29.08 10.01 15.67
CA SER A 224 30.28 9.31 15.20
C SER A 224 31.36 10.25 14.70
N GLU A 225 30.96 11.33 14.01
CA GLU A 225 31.90 12.37 13.55
C GLU A 225 32.48 13.17 14.70
N GLN A 226 31.69 13.47 15.74
CA GLN A 226 32.18 14.12 16.98
C GLN A 226 33.21 13.26 17.72
N LEU A 227 33.07 11.94 17.66
CA LEU A 227 33.99 10.97 18.25
C LEU A 227 35.19 10.65 17.34
N GLY A 228 35.25 11.21 16.13
CA GLY A 228 36.31 10.93 15.16
C GLY A 228 36.25 9.55 14.51
N LEU A 229 35.12 8.86 14.62
CA LEU A 229 34.90 7.51 14.05
C LEU A 229 34.47 7.54 12.58
N SER A 230 34.03 8.68 12.08
CA SER A 230 33.66 8.93 10.70
C SER A 230 33.92 10.39 10.32
N SER A 231 33.78 10.71 9.04
CA SER A 231 33.93 12.06 8.51
C SER A 231 32.68 12.48 7.72
N LYS A 232 32.48 13.79 7.53
CA LYS A 232 31.42 14.31 6.67
C LYS A 232 31.56 13.86 5.22
N ALA A 233 32.79 13.59 4.75
CA ALA A 233 33.01 13.06 3.40
C ALA A 233 32.32 11.71 3.20
N ASP A 234 32.25 10.90 4.24
CA ASP A 234 31.61 9.57 4.20
C ASP A 234 30.11 9.68 3.93
N ARG A 235 29.44 10.75 4.41
CA ARG A 235 28.03 11.03 4.10
C ARG A 235 27.81 11.46 2.65
N VAL A 236 28.72 12.24 2.09
CA VAL A 236 28.61 12.81 0.74
C VAL A 236 28.94 11.79 -0.34
N THR A 237 29.93 10.94 -0.09
CA THR A 237 30.41 9.96 -1.08
C THR A 237 29.54 8.71 -1.14
N GLY A 238 28.74 8.43 -0.11
CA GLY A 238 27.91 7.21 -0.03
C GLY A 238 28.71 5.89 0.01
N ILE A 239 30.07 5.98 0.00
CA ILE A 239 30.96 4.82 -0.07
C ILE A 239 31.43 4.38 1.32
N GLY A 240 31.42 5.28 2.29
CA GLY A 240 31.67 4.99 3.67
C GLY A 240 30.35 4.81 4.40
N GLY A 241 29.84 3.62 4.51
CA GLY A 241 28.75 3.37 5.46
C GLY A 241 29.16 3.94 6.82
N TYR A 242 28.25 4.60 7.51
CA TYR A 242 28.44 5.05 8.89
C TYR A 242 29.25 4.00 9.64
N GLY A 243 30.49 4.29 9.99
CA GLY A 243 31.55 3.50 10.59
C GLY A 243 31.36 1.98 10.60
N GLN A 244 32.33 1.24 10.08
CA GLN A 244 32.35 -0.23 10.14
C GLN A 244 31.83 -0.73 11.51
N GLY A 245 30.61 -1.29 11.53
CA GLY A 245 30.06 -1.94 12.70
C GLY A 245 28.70 -1.45 13.19
N GLN A 246 28.07 -0.46 12.58
CA GLN A 246 26.74 -0.02 13.04
C GLN A 246 25.67 -0.32 11.98
N ASN A 247 24.89 -1.35 12.23
CA ASN A 247 23.65 -1.72 11.51
C ASN A 247 22.49 -0.72 11.74
N TYR A 248 22.78 0.59 11.82
CA TYR A 248 21.77 1.60 12.12
C TYR A 248 21.19 2.28 10.89
N GLN A 249 21.65 1.92 9.69
CA GLN A 249 20.97 2.39 8.47
C GLN A 249 19.69 1.61 8.27
N ARG A 250 18.56 2.33 8.24
CA ARG A 250 17.32 1.73 7.77
C ARG A 250 17.53 1.30 6.31
N GLU A 251 17.00 0.15 5.91
CA GLU A 251 17.00 -0.29 4.52
C GLU A 251 16.39 0.78 3.58
N ALA A 252 15.41 1.54 4.07
CA ALA A 252 14.80 2.67 3.37
C ALA A 252 15.79 3.82 3.05
N ASP A 253 16.88 3.96 3.79
CA ASP A 253 17.89 5.00 3.57
C ASP A 253 19.04 4.53 2.66
N ASN A 254 19.06 3.26 2.29
CA ASN A 254 20.01 2.71 1.32
C ASN A 254 19.86 3.44 -0.02
N PRO A 255 20.95 3.96 -0.63
CA PRO A 255 20.88 4.70 -1.89
C PRO A 255 20.20 3.93 -3.03
N PHE A 256 20.38 2.61 -3.11
CA PHE A 256 19.71 1.78 -4.12
C PHE A 256 18.22 1.64 -3.86
N THR A 257 17.81 1.43 -2.61
CA THR A 257 16.40 1.35 -2.22
C THR A 257 15.69 2.69 -2.46
N ARG A 258 16.35 3.82 -2.15
CA ARG A 258 15.81 5.15 -2.47
C ARG A 258 15.72 5.41 -3.96
N LEU A 259 16.72 5.00 -4.73
CA LEU A 259 16.67 5.15 -6.19
C LEU A 259 15.52 4.33 -6.79
N GLN A 260 15.33 3.10 -6.30
CA GLN A 260 14.21 2.26 -6.68
C GLN A 260 12.87 2.90 -6.30
N LEU A 261 12.74 3.41 -5.08
CA LEU A 261 11.55 4.13 -4.63
C LEU A 261 11.24 5.33 -5.54
N LEU A 262 12.24 6.16 -5.87
CA LEU A 262 12.07 7.30 -6.78
C LEU A 262 11.61 6.86 -8.18
N ALA A 263 12.14 5.75 -8.67
CA ALA A 263 11.71 5.17 -9.95
C ALA A 263 10.25 4.68 -9.89
N ASP A 264 9.86 4.01 -8.82
CA ASP A 264 8.49 3.52 -8.63
C ASP A 264 7.50 4.68 -8.43
N LEU A 265 7.85 5.73 -7.67
CA LEU A 265 7.06 6.95 -7.52
C LEU A 265 6.94 7.79 -8.82
N SER A 266 7.75 7.49 -9.82
CA SER A 266 7.70 8.17 -11.12
C SER A 266 6.79 7.46 -12.13
N ARG A 267 6.38 6.23 -11.84
CA ARG A 267 5.48 5.46 -12.71
C ARG A 267 4.03 5.87 -12.50
N PRO A 268 3.21 5.92 -13.57
CA PRO A 268 1.78 6.09 -13.42
C PRO A 268 1.18 5.04 -12.48
N PRO A 269 0.18 5.39 -11.65
CA PRO A 269 -0.52 4.44 -10.80
C PRO A 269 -1.06 3.25 -11.61
N ALA A 270 -1.06 2.07 -11.01
CA ALA A 270 -1.63 0.87 -11.63
C ALA A 270 -3.12 1.11 -11.92
N ILE A 271 -3.57 0.71 -13.11
CA ILE A 271 -5.00 0.71 -13.43
C ILE A 271 -5.60 -0.48 -12.69
N LYS A 272 -6.64 -0.24 -11.89
CA LYS A 272 -7.40 -1.33 -11.27
C LYS A 272 -7.89 -2.27 -12.36
N ASN A 273 -7.51 -3.54 -12.25
CA ASN A 273 -7.71 -4.48 -13.34
C ASN A 273 -9.16 -4.94 -13.36
N LYS A 274 -10.00 -4.27 -14.16
CA LYS A 274 -11.40 -4.63 -14.36
C LYS A 274 -11.55 -6.09 -14.79
N GLU A 275 -10.61 -6.62 -15.57
CA GLU A 275 -10.63 -8.03 -15.99
C GLU A 275 -10.63 -8.99 -14.80
N LEU A 276 -9.88 -8.70 -13.73
CA LEU A 276 -9.88 -9.54 -12.52
C LEU A 276 -11.17 -9.40 -11.72
N ALA A 277 -11.76 -8.20 -11.67
CA ALA A 277 -13.07 -7.97 -11.05
C ALA A 277 -14.19 -8.69 -11.82
N ASP A 278 -14.15 -8.63 -13.15
CA ASP A 278 -15.10 -9.32 -14.02
C ASP A 278 -14.97 -10.85 -13.91
N LEU A 279 -13.74 -11.38 -13.75
CA LEU A 279 -13.53 -12.81 -13.51
C LEU A 279 -14.28 -13.31 -12.26
N ILE A 280 -14.25 -12.56 -11.16
CA ILE A 280 -15.01 -12.91 -9.94
C ILE A 280 -16.51 -12.93 -10.23
N THR A 281 -16.99 -12.03 -11.07
CA THR A 281 -18.42 -11.89 -11.38
C THR A 281 -18.90 -12.96 -12.37
N LEU A 282 -18.10 -13.23 -13.40
CA LEU A 282 -18.45 -14.17 -14.48
C LEU A 282 -18.34 -15.64 -14.07
N THR A 283 -17.39 -15.98 -13.21
CA THR A 283 -17.12 -17.40 -12.85
C THR A 283 -18.07 -17.96 -11.80
N GLY A 284 -19.19 -17.29 -11.46
CA GLY A 284 -20.27 -17.83 -10.61
C GLY A 284 -19.79 -18.77 -9.47
N THR A 285 -19.76 -20.07 -9.70
CA THR A 285 -19.28 -21.12 -8.78
C THR A 285 -18.11 -21.93 -9.32
N GLY A 286 -17.63 -21.67 -10.55
CA GLY A 286 -16.56 -22.44 -11.21
C GLY A 286 -15.17 -21.97 -10.83
N GLU A 287 -14.23 -22.90 -10.61
CA GLU A 287 -12.80 -22.62 -10.62
C GLU A 287 -12.36 -22.41 -12.08
N ILE A 288 -11.40 -21.51 -12.30
CA ILE A 288 -10.74 -21.40 -13.60
C ILE A 288 -9.73 -22.54 -13.68
N GLU A 289 -10.00 -23.53 -14.54
CA GLU A 289 -9.15 -24.72 -14.67
C GLU A 289 -8.02 -24.58 -15.70
N GLU A 290 -8.05 -23.57 -16.58
CA GLU A 290 -6.99 -23.34 -17.55
C GLU A 290 -5.76 -22.70 -16.89
N ASN A 291 -4.70 -23.49 -16.70
CA ASN A 291 -3.42 -23.08 -16.12
C ASN A 291 -3.56 -22.50 -14.69
N PRO A 292 -3.94 -23.34 -13.70
CA PRO A 292 -4.20 -22.86 -12.34
C PRO A 292 -2.92 -22.48 -11.62
N LEU A 293 -2.90 -21.29 -11.02
CA LEU A 293 -1.85 -20.84 -10.10
C LEU A 293 -2.21 -21.25 -8.67
N ASP A 294 -1.45 -22.12 -8.01
CA ASP A 294 -1.77 -22.49 -6.64
C ASP A 294 -1.30 -21.44 -5.62
N PHE A 295 -2.18 -21.13 -4.67
CA PHE A 295 -1.87 -20.24 -3.56
C PHE A 295 -2.65 -20.63 -2.31
N ASP A 296 -2.11 -20.29 -1.15
CA ASP A 296 -2.77 -20.44 0.13
C ASP A 296 -3.24 -19.10 0.67
N MET A 297 -4.32 -19.11 1.45
CA MET A 297 -4.88 -17.90 2.06
C MET A 297 -5.23 -18.16 3.53
N ARG A 298 -4.96 -17.14 4.36
CA ARG A 298 -5.30 -17.13 5.78
C ARG A 298 -5.91 -15.79 6.17
N VAL A 299 -6.85 -15.81 7.12
CA VAL A 299 -7.48 -14.61 7.68
C VAL A 299 -7.24 -14.60 9.20
N ASP A 300 -6.68 -13.52 9.70
CA ASP A 300 -6.37 -13.31 11.12
C ASP A 300 -7.07 -12.06 11.65
N PHE A 301 -7.41 -12.04 12.96
CA PHE A 301 -8.18 -10.97 13.57
C PHE A 301 -7.45 -10.35 14.75
N TYR A 302 -7.41 -9.01 14.77
CA TYR A 302 -6.82 -8.24 15.87
C TYR A 302 -7.77 -7.13 16.27
N ARG A 303 -7.97 -6.94 17.57
CA ARG A 303 -8.84 -5.87 18.08
C ARG A 303 -8.25 -4.51 17.73
N MET A 304 -9.05 -3.67 17.07
CA MET A 304 -8.70 -2.28 16.77
C MET A 304 -9.44 -1.33 17.71
N SER A 305 -10.76 -1.51 17.79
CA SER A 305 -11.66 -0.75 18.65
C SER A 305 -12.89 -1.61 19.00
N ASP A 306 -13.84 -1.06 19.72
CA ASP A 306 -15.11 -1.77 20.02
C ASP A 306 -15.98 -1.93 18.76
N ALA A 307 -15.82 -1.04 17.78
CA ALA A 307 -16.59 -1.05 16.53
C ALA A 307 -15.91 -1.81 15.37
N ASN A 308 -14.57 -1.89 15.36
CA ASN A 308 -13.81 -2.43 14.24
C ASN A 308 -12.72 -3.39 14.69
N VAL A 309 -12.53 -4.43 13.88
CA VAL A 309 -11.49 -5.44 14.03
C VAL A 309 -10.56 -5.36 12.82
N VAL A 310 -9.27 -5.31 13.04
CA VAL A 310 -8.29 -5.46 11.96
C VAL A 310 -8.37 -6.90 11.47
N THR A 311 -8.86 -7.05 10.24
CA THR A 311 -8.92 -8.33 9.55
C THR A 311 -7.73 -8.39 8.60
N ALA A 312 -6.76 -9.23 8.92
CA ALA A 312 -5.52 -9.39 8.18
C ALA A 312 -5.60 -10.59 7.23
N PHE A 313 -5.50 -10.33 5.94
CA PHE A 313 -5.45 -11.35 4.89
C PHE A 313 -3.99 -11.63 4.57
N THR A 314 -3.58 -12.90 4.61
CA THR A 314 -2.28 -13.36 4.13
C THR A 314 -2.50 -14.29 2.96
N ILE A 315 -1.91 -13.96 1.81
CA ILE A 315 -1.91 -14.77 0.59
C ILE A 315 -0.48 -15.22 0.36
N GLN A 316 -0.27 -16.50 0.13
CA GLN A 316 1.06 -17.10 -0.03
C GLN A 316 1.06 -18.04 -1.23
N THR A 317 2.08 -17.91 -2.10
CA THR A 317 2.31 -18.82 -3.22
C THR A 317 3.76 -19.32 -3.22
N GLU A 318 3.99 -20.51 -3.72
CA GLU A 318 5.34 -21.01 -3.94
C GLU A 318 5.92 -20.38 -5.19
N ASN A 319 7.14 -19.86 -5.12
CA ASN A 319 7.74 -19.16 -6.27
C ASN A 319 8.00 -20.08 -7.47
N LYS A 320 8.01 -21.40 -7.28
CA LYS A 320 8.07 -22.37 -8.38
C LYS A 320 6.84 -22.33 -9.29
N GLU A 321 5.68 -21.89 -8.75
CA GLU A 321 4.43 -21.72 -9.50
C GLU A 321 4.43 -20.45 -10.37
N LEU A 322 5.38 -19.53 -10.13
CA LEU A 322 5.49 -18.26 -10.83
C LEU A 322 6.46 -18.35 -11.99
N ALA A 323 6.12 -17.69 -13.10
CA ALA A 323 7.01 -17.55 -14.25
C ALA A 323 7.97 -16.38 -14.03
N PHE A 324 9.27 -16.67 -13.98
CA PHE A 324 10.32 -15.65 -13.96
C PHE A 324 10.70 -15.26 -15.37
N LYS A 325 10.79 -13.95 -15.61
CA LYS A 325 11.18 -13.36 -16.89
C LYS A 325 12.39 -12.45 -16.68
N ASP A 326 13.34 -12.50 -17.59
CA ASP A 326 14.47 -11.58 -17.56
C ASP A 326 14.03 -10.15 -17.89
N VAL A 327 14.33 -9.22 -16.99
CA VAL A 327 14.10 -7.80 -17.17
C VAL A 327 15.41 -7.07 -16.85
N GLY A 328 16.20 -6.79 -17.88
CA GLY A 328 17.47 -6.08 -17.72
C GLY A 328 18.53 -6.83 -16.92
N GLY A 329 18.58 -8.17 -17.02
CA GLY A 329 19.52 -9.04 -16.29
C GLY A 329 19.04 -9.49 -14.91
N VAL A 330 17.82 -9.08 -14.50
CA VAL A 330 17.18 -9.50 -13.25
C VAL A 330 15.98 -10.39 -13.57
N GLN A 331 15.97 -11.59 -13.02
CA GLN A 331 14.85 -12.51 -13.12
C GLN A 331 13.70 -12.00 -12.24
N THR A 332 12.58 -11.63 -12.86
CA THR A 332 11.44 -11.02 -12.18
C THR A 332 10.18 -11.84 -12.37
N ALA A 333 9.54 -12.23 -11.29
CA ALA A 333 8.17 -12.74 -11.27
C ALA A 333 7.23 -11.63 -10.75
N GLU A 334 6.06 -11.52 -11.36
CA GLU A 334 5.08 -10.49 -11.04
C GLU A 334 3.68 -11.11 -10.90
N MET A 335 3.08 -10.94 -9.72
CA MET A 335 1.81 -11.53 -9.35
C MET A 335 0.80 -10.43 -9.02
N ASN A 336 -0.32 -10.39 -9.75
CA ASN A 336 -1.46 -9.54 -9.42
C ASN A 336 -2.39 -10.24 -8.44
N ILE A 337 -2.82 -9.52 -7.43
CA ILE A 337 -3.79 -9.95 -6.44
C ILE A 337 -4.95 -8.98 -6.45
N PHE A 338 -6.17 -9.51 -6.64
CA PHE A 338 -7.41 -8.77 -6.48
C PHE A 338 -8.30 -9.47 -5.48
N ALA A 339 -8.88 -8.73 -4.53
CA ALA A 339 -9.79 -9.30 -3.55
C ALA A 339 -11.03 -8.43 -3.34
N ARG A 340 -12.19 -9.08 -3.25
CA ARG A 340 -13.48 -8.46 -2.95
C ARG A 340 -14.06 -9.06 -1.69
N ILE A 341 -14.41 -8.22 -0.72
CA ILE A 341 -15.06 -8.62 0.53
C ILE A 341 -16.54 -8.24 0.46
N THR A 342 -17.40 -9.22 0.66
CA THR A 342 -18.85 -9.08 0.58
C THR A 342 -19.49 -9.49 1.90
N SER A 343 -20.48 -8.72 2.38
CA SER A 343 -21.27 -9.08 3.56
C SER A 343 -22.27 -10.18 3.24
N VAL A 344 -22.87 -10.79 4.27
CA VAL A 344 -23.96 -11.79 4.11
C VAL A 344 -25.14 -11.26 3.28
N ALA A 345 -25.39 -9.95 3.33
CA ALA A 345 -26.44 -9.31 2.53
C ALA A 345 -26.05 -9.10 1.04
N GLY A 346 -24.90 -9.63 0.60
CA GLY A 346 -24.44 -9.49 -0.78
C GLY A 346 -23.79 -8.13 -1.10
N ARG A 347 -23.77 -7.20 -0.13
CA ARG A 347 -23.19 -5.87 -0.33
C ARG A 347 -21.66 -5.92 -0.28
N ARG A 348 -21.00 -5.32 -1.27
CA ARG A 348 -19.56 -5.09 -1.28
C ARG A 348 -19.16 -4.20 -0.11
N VAL A 349 -18.19 -4.62 0.70
CA VAL A 349 -17.73 -3.91 1.90
C VAL A 349 -16.36 -3.33 1.69
N ALA A 350 -15.47 -4.08 1.01
CA ALA A 350 -14.14 -3.63 0.69
C ALA A 350 -13.60 -4.34 -0.56
N VAL A 351 -12.68 -3.67 -1.24
CA VAL A 351 -11.90 -4.21 -2.36
C VAL A 351 -10.46 -3.81 -2.14
N PHE A 352 -9.55 -4.70 -2.44
CA PHE A 352 -8.13 -4.35 -2.53
C PHE A 352 -7.49 -5.06 -3.72
N GLU A 353 -6.56 -4.38 -4.33
CA GLU A 353 -5.75 -4.88 -5.44
C GLU A 353 -4.29 -4.53 -5.17
N ASP A 354 -3.37 -5.41 -5.56
CA ASP A 354 -1.95 -5.19 -5.40
C ASP A 354 -1.12 -6.01 -6.38
N VAL A 355 0.13 -5.60 -6.55
CA VAL A 355 1.11 -6.29 -7.40
C VAL A 355 2.31 -6.67 -6.54
N VAL A 356 2.59 -7.96 -6.46
CA VAL A 356 3.77 -8.49 -5.75
C VAL A 356 4.85 -8.81 -6.78
N LYS A 357 6.03 -8.21 -6.61
CA LYS A 357 7.20 -8.49 -7.44
C LYS A 357 8.23 -9.25 -6.65
N THR A 358 8.75 -10.32 -7.26
CA THR A 358 9.84 -11.12 -6.71
C THR A 358 11.02 -11.06 -7.67
N HIS A 359 12.16 -10.63 -7.17
CA HIS A 359 13.38 -10.48 -7.95
C HIS A 359 14.42 -11.50 -7.51
N ALA A 360 15.18 -12.00 -8.47
CA ALA A 360 16.35 -12.87 -8.23
C ALA A 360 17.42 -12.58 -9.27
N SER A 361 18.69 -12.71 -8.90
CA SER A 361 19.76 -12.80 -9.89
C SER A 361 19.68 -14.15 -10.63
N ALA A 362 20.33 -14.27 -11.77
CA ALA A 362 20.37 -15.54 -12.50
C ALA A 362 20.96 -16.69 -11.67
N GLU A 363 21.92 -16.38 -10.79
CA GLU A 363 22.57 -17.34 -9.89
C GLU A 363 21.64 -17.76 -8.73
N GLU A 364 20.82 -16.85 -8.23
CA GLU A 364 19.89 -17.09 -7.11
C GLU A 364 18.55 -17.68 -7.56
N LEU A 365 18.26 -17.77 -8.84
CA LEU A 365 16.96 -18.17 -9.37
C LEU A 365 16.51 -19.56 -8.84
N ILE A 366 17.41 -20.51 -8.74
CA ILE A 366 17.11 -21.86 -8.23
C ILE A 366 16.62 -21.76 -6.79
N THR A 367 17.39 -21.10 -5.93
CA THR A 367 17.04 -20.90 -4.52
C THR A 367 15.80 -20.00 -4.34
N ALA A 368 15.62 -19.01 -5.21
CA ALA A 368 14.46 -18.12 -5.19
C ALA A 368 13.15 -18.88 -5.50
N ARG A 369 13.21 -19.87 -6.41
CA ARG A 369 12.06 -20.72 -6.73
C ARG A 369 11.63 -21.65 -5.58
N GLU A 370 12.54 -22.02 -4.70
CA GLU A 370 12.23 -22.82 -3.52
C GLU A 370 11.58 -22.03 -2.38
N ARG A 371 11.61 -20.70 -2.48
CA ARG A 371 11.00 -19.80 -1.49
C ARG A 371 9.52 -19.60 -1.77
N LYS A 372 8.84 -18.95 -0.82
CA LYS A 372 7.44 -18.57 -0.95
C LYS A 372 7.34 -17.04 -0.98
N SER A 373 6.50 -16.53 -1.86
CA SER A 373 6.09 -15.13 -1.87
C SER A 373 4.84 -14.97 -1.01
N ALA A 374 4.85 -13.99 -0.12
CA ALA A 374 3.73 -13.71 0.78
C ALA A 374 3.27 -12.26 0.62
N TYR A 375 1.96 -12.08 0.53
CA TYR A 375 1.32 -10.77 0.51
C TYR A 375 0.39 -10.63 1.72
N GLY A 376 0.45 -9.48 2.39
CA GLY A 376 -0.37 -9.18 3.55
C GLY A 376 -1.19 -7.89 3.37
N LYS A 377 -2.50 -7.96 3.59
CA LYS A 377 -3.40 -6.81 3.60
C LYS A 377 -4.27 -6.80 4.84
N SER A 378 -4.30 -5.68 5.53
CA SER A 378 -5.19 -5.47 6.68
C SER A 378 -6.34 -4.54 6.31
N VAL A 379 -7.57 -4.97 6.62
CA VAL A 379 -8.80 -4.22 6.37
C VAL A 379 -9.57 -4.11 7.70
N PRO A 380 -9.93 -2.92 8.17
CA PRO A 380 -10.78 -2.76 9.34
C PRO A 380 -12.22 -3.12 8.96
N LEU A 381 -12.78 -4.15 9.63
CA LEU A 381 -14.17 -4.58 9.42
C LEU A 381 -14.93 -4.59 10.75
N PRO A 382 -16.22 -4.22 10.75
CA PRO A 382 -17.11 -4.46 11.89
C PRO A 382 -17.27 -5.96 12.16
N PRO A 383 -17.59 -6.35 13.42
CA PRO A 383 -17.96 -7.73 13.71
C PRO A 383 -19.13 -8.21 12.84
N GLY A 384 -19.01 -9.41 12.27
CA GLY A 384 -20.01 -9.96 11.36
C GLY A 384 -19.47 -11.07 10.47
N THR A 385 -20.33 -11.63 9.64
CA THR A 385 -19.97 -12.69 8.69
C THR A 385 -19.81 -12.13 7.29
N TYR A 386 -18.71 -12.51 6.64
CA TYR A 386 -18.30 -12.02 5.34
C TYR A 386 -17.82 -13.16 4.45
N ARG A 387 -17.72 -12.87 3.17
CA ARG A 387 -17.02 -13.71 2.19
C ARG A 387 -15.95 -12.86 1.52
N VAL A 388 -14.78 -13.42 1.36
CA VAL A 388 -13.74 -12.87 0.49
C VAL A 388 -13.62 -13.73 -0.76
N ASP A 389 -13.61 -13.08 -1.91
CA ASP A 389 -13.27 -13.65 -3.21
C ASP A 389 -11.89 -13.09 -3.60
N VAL A 390 -10.89 -13.96 -3.79
CA VAL A 390 -9.52 -13.58 -4.11
C VAL A 390 -9.15 -14.17 -5.46
N VAL A 391 -8.67 -13.30 -6.35
CA VAL A 391 -8.06 -13.69 -7.63
C VAL A 391 -6.56 -13.43 -7.53
N VAL A 392 -5.77 -14.42 -7.90
CA VAL A 392 -4.33 -14.30 -8.07
C VAL A 392 -3.97 -14.64 -9.50
N ARG A 393 -3.19 -13.79 -10.17
CA ARG A 393 -2.73 -13.96 -11.55
C ARG A 393 -1.24 -13.71 -11.66
N ASP A 394 -0.52 -14.65 -12.22
CA ASP A 394 0.87 -14.45 -12.67
C ASP A 394 0.86 -13.69 -13.99
N ILE A 395 1.46 -12.51 -14.02
CA ILE A 395 1.47 -11.62 -15.20
C ILE A 395 2.31 -12.21 -16.34
N ASN A 396 3.37 -12.93 -16.01
CA ASN A 396 4.29 -13.44 -17.00
C ASN A 396 3.76 -14.67 -17.74
N SER A 397 3.03 -15.57 -17.07
CA SER A 397 2.45 -16.79 -17.64
C SER A 397 0.96 -16.67 -17.97
N GLY A 398 0.26 -15.73 -17.34
CA GLY A 398 -1.20 -15.61 -17.37
C GLY A 398 -1.93 -16.62 -16.48
N ALA A 399 -1.21 -17.49 -15.75
CA ALA A 399 -1.79 -18.44 -14.82
C ALA A 399 -2.64 -17.72 -13.77
N THR A 400 -3.88 -18.18 -13.57
CA THR A 400 -4.86 -17.49 -12.72
C THR A 400 -5.65 -18.48 -11.87
N ARG A 401 -5.90 -18.13 -10.61
CA ARG A 401 -6.79 -18.89 -9.72
C ARG A 401 -7.68 -17.98 -8.90
N ILE A 402 -8.90 -18.44 -8.63
CA ILE A 402 -9.86 -17.78 -7.74
C ILE A 402 -10.07 -18.69 -6.53
N LYS A 403 -9.92 -18.14 -5.31
CA LYS A 403 -10.34 -18.77 -4.07
C LYS A 403 -11.43 -17.95 -3.40
N ARG A 404 -12.45 -18.64 -2.86
CA ARG A 404 -13.55 -18.03 -2.12
C ARG A 404 -13.58 -18.61 -0.72
N GLN A 405 -13.64 -17.73 0.28
CA GLN A 405 -13.66 -18.14 1.68
C GLN A 405 -14.64 -17.29 2.49
N GLY A 406 -15.56 -17.97 3.19
CA GLY A 406 -16.35 -17.35 4.24
C GLY A 406 -15.54 -17.20 5.51
N PHE A 407 -15.73 -16.08 6.23
CA PHE A 407 -15.10 -15.84 7.53
C PHE A 407 -16.02 -15.00 8.43
N THR A 408 -15.81 -15.14 9.74
CA THR A 408 -16.56 -14.36 10.73
C THR A 408 -15.60 -13.50 11.52
N VAL A 409 -15.79 -12.18 11.45
CA VAL A 409 -15.07 -11.20 12.24
C VAL A 409 -15.59 -11.24 13.66
N PRO A 410 -14.75 -11.56 14.67
CA PRO A 410 -15.19 -11.71 16.04
C PRO A 410 -15.63 -10.36 16.67
N LYS A 411 -16.55 -10.44 17.62
CA LYS A 411 -16.86 -9.32 18.49
C LYS A 411 -16.06 -9.47 19.78
N TYR A 412 -15.28 -8.46 20.13
CA TYR A 412 -14.53 -8.41 21.38
C TYR A 412 -15.37 -7.70 22.47
N ASP A 413 -15.69 -8.44 23.55
CA ASP A 413 -16.35 -7.85 24.72
C ASP A 413 -15.29 -7.19 25.61
N PRO A 414 -15.41 -5.90 25.96
CA PRO A 414 -14.42 -5.22 26.80
C PRO A 414 -14.33 -5.75 28.24
N LYS A 415 -15.30 -6.57 28.67
CA LYS A 415 -15.33 -7.18 30.04
C LYS A 415 -14.76 -8.58 30.08
N LEU A 416 -14.51 -9.19 28.93
CA LEU A 416 -14.04 -10.59 28.86
C LEU A 416 -12.58 -10.65 28.45
N LEU A 417 -11.82 -11.49 29.14
CA LEU A 417 -10.48 -11.89 28.69
C LEU A 417 -10.62 -12.54 27.31
N SER A 418 -9.89 -12.03 26.35
CA SER A 418 -9.96 -12.50 24.96
C SER A 418 -8.61 -12.39 24.27
N THR A 419 -8.47 -13.00 23.07
CA THR A 419 -7.22 -12.99 22.33
C THR A 419 -7.45 -12.66 20.86
N SER A 420 -6.40 -12.19 20.20
CA SER A 420 -6.34 -12.22 18.74
C SER A 420 -6.36 -13.66 18.21
N THR A 421 -6.36 -13.82 16.90
CA THR A 421 -6.00 -15.13 16.31
C THR A 421 -4.58 -15.48 16.72
N LEU A 422 -4.37 -16.78 17.06
CA LEU A 422 -3.04 -17.33 17.29
C LEU A 422 -2.35 -17.54 15.93
N VAL A 423 -1.25 -16.84 15.70
CA VAL A 423 -0.47 -16.94 14.46
C VAL A 423 0.78 -17.76 14.69
N LEU A 424 0.94 -18.81 13.86
CA LEU A 424 2.19 -19.52 13.70
C LEU A 424 2.95 -18.90 12.52
N ALA A 425 4.08 -18.28 12.80
CA ALA A 425 4.81 -17.46 11.85
C ALA A 425 6.05 -18.19 11.31
N ALA A 426 6.29 -18.04 10.01
CA ALA A 426 7.57 -18.41 9.38
C ALA A 426 8.67 -17.39 9.72
N LYS A 427 8.28 -16.12 9.98
CA LYS A 427 9.21 -15.09 10.45
C LYS A 427 8.54 -14.26 11.55
N LEU A 428 9.23 -14.14 12.67
CA LEU A 428 8.83 -13.32 13.82
C LEU A 428 10.03 -12.49 14.24
N GLN A 429 9.91 -11.16 14.15
CA GLN A 429 11.00 -10.24 14.46
C GLN A 429 10.45 -9.04 15.24
N SER A 430 11.09 -8.65 16.34
CA SER A 430 10.77 -7.41 17.05
C SER A 430 11.24 -6.20 16.24
N LEU A 431 10.41 -5.16 16.27
CA LEU A 431 10.66 -3.86 15.61
C LEU A 431 10.86 -2.75 16.64
N SER A 432 11.43 -3.08 17.84
CA SER A 432 11.59 -2.13 18.95
C SER A 432 12.28 -0.83 18.57
N ASP A 433 13.15 -0.85 17.56
CA ASP A 433 13.97 0.28 17.11
C ASP A 433 13.58 0.79 15.71
N GLN A 434 12.46 0.31 15.14
CA GLN A 434 11.99 0.68 13.81
C GLN A 434 10.54 1.15 13.86
N PRO A 435 10.11 2.07 12.99
CA PRO A 435 8.70 2.40 12.89
C PRO A 435 7.90 1.13 12.59
N ALA A 436 6.90 0.85 13.43
CA ALA A 436 6.05 -0.33 13.33
C ALA A 436 5.08 -0.24 12.14
N VAL A 437 5.62 -0.09 10.92
CA VAL A 437 4.86 0.14 9.71
C VAL A 437 5.31 -0.81 8.60
N GLY A 438 4.36 -1.24 7.79
CA GLY A 438 4.59 -2.13 6.66
C GLY A 438 3.68 -3.35 6.63
N GLN A 439 3.79 -4.12 5.56
CA GLN A 439 3.11 -5.41 5.48
C GLN A 439 3.59 -6.30 6.64
N PHE A 440 2.64 -7.06 7.21
CA PHE A 440 2.90 -7.99 8.31
C PHE A 440 3.39 -7.35 9.62
N THR A 441 3.18 -6.04 9.81
CA THR A 441 3.57 -5.36 11.04
C THR A 441 2.39 -5.25 12.00
N ILE A 442 2.53 -5.80 13.20
CA ILE A 442 1.46 -5.85 14.22
C ILE A 442 2.10 -5.76 15.61
N GLY A 443 1.65 -4.77 16.42
CA GLY A 443 2.04 -4.67 17.84
C GLY A 443 3.55 -4.60 18.07
N GLY A 444 4.29 -3.86 17.22
CA GLY A 444 5.75 -3.74 17.34
C GLY A 444 6.55 -4.95 16.84
N PHE A 445 5.90 -5.87 16.11
CA PHE A 445 6.55 -7.04 15.52
C PHE A 445 6.27 -7.15 14.02
N LYS A 446 7.25 -7.67 13.27
CA LYS A 446 7.05 -8.19 11.92
C LYS A 446 6.69 -9.67 12.03
N VAL A 447 5.45 -10.01 11.65
CA VAL A 447 4.87 -11.34 11.79
C VAL A 447 4.45 -11.84 10.42
N ILE A 448 5.23 -12.70 9.78
CA ILE A 448 4.89 -13.33 8.51
C ILE A 448 4.31 -14.71 8.81
N PRO A 449 2.99 -14.91 8.66
CA PRO A 449 2.36 -16.20 8.94
C PRO A 449 2.91 -17.30 8.03
N ASN A 450 3.04 -18.51 8.55
CA ASN A 450 3.18 -19.72 7.75
C ASN A 450 1.78 -20.24 7.44
N VAL A 451 1.27 -19.90 6.25
CA VAL A 451 -0.15 -20.18 5.90
C VAL A 451 -0.41 -21.68 5.81
N ALA A 452 0.53 -22.44 5.26
CA ALA A 452 0.42 -23.89 5.15
C ALA A 452 0.62 -24.62 6.49
N GLY A 453 1.22 -23.95 7.49
CA GLY A 453 1.52 -24.55 8.78
C GLY A 453 2.57 -25.67 8.74
N ILE A 454 3.38 -25.75 7.68
CA ILE A 454 4.41 -26.77 7.48
C ILE A 454 5.78 -26.17 7.81
N TYR A 455 6.53 -26.81 8.69
CA TYR A 455 7.87 -26.42 9.10
C TYR A 455 8.86 -27.57 8.84
N ARG A 456 10.05 -27.25 8.37
CA ARG A 456 11.14 -28.20 8.32
C ARG A 456 11.73 -28.35 9.72
N LYS A 457 12.22 -29.54 10.05
CA LYS A 457 12.90 -29.79 11.31
C LYS A 457 14.10 -28.84 11.46
N GLY A 458 14.12 -28.08 12.55
CA GLY A 458 15.13 -27.05 12.81
C GLY A 458 14.71 -25.66 12.40
N ASP A 459 13.64 -25.47 11.62
CA ASP A 459 13.10 -24.15 11.34
C ASP A 459 12.53 -23.53 12.63
N PRO A 460 12.77 -22.24 12.90
CA PRO A 460 12.14 -21.55 14.01
C PRO A 460 10.64 -21.38 13.76
N LEU A 461 9.81 -21.86 14.69
CA LEU A 461 8.37 -21.64 14.68
C LEU A 461 8.06 -20.40 15.53
N GLY A 462 7.63 -19.32 14.88
CA GLY A 462 7.18 -18.11 15.57
C GLY A 462 5.76 -18.26 16.10
N ILE A 463 5.53 -17.91 17.36
CA ILE A 463 4.22 -17.87 17.99
C ILE A 463 3.90 -16.40 18.26
N TYR A 464 2.80 -15.89 17.72
CA TYR A 464 2.34 -14.54 17.95
C TYR A 464 0.88 -14.50 18.37
N LEU A 465 0.60 -13.77 19.44
CA LEU A 465 -0.73 -13.63 20.01
C LEU A 465 -0.86 -12.31 20.76
N GLN A 466 -1.99 -11.63 20.65
CA GLN A 466 -2.35 -10.51 21.51
C GLN A 466 -3.42 -10.97 22.51
N VAL A 467 -3.28 -10.58 23.76
CA VAL A 467 -4.25 -10.81 24.84
C VAL A 467 -4.90 -9.49 25.18
N TYR A 468 -6.21 -9.47 25.31
CA TYR A 468 -7.01 -8.28 25.56
C TYR A 468 -7.77 -8.39 26.87
N ASN A 469 -7.91 -7.26 27.56
CA ASN A 469 -8.66 -7.11 28.81
C ASN A 469 -8.11 -7.96 29.97
N ALA A 470 -6.79 -8.18 30.00
CA ALA A 470 -6.14 -8.75 31.17
C ALA A 470 -6.32 -7.84 32.39
N GLY A 471 -6.70 -8.41 33.52
CA GLY A 471 -6.95 -7.67 34.75
C GLY A 471 -5.67 -7.02 35.30
N ILE A 472 -5.80 -5.78 35.76
CA ILE A 472 -4.70 -5.02 36.38
C ILE A 472 -4.70 -5.27 37.89
N ASP A 473 -3.62 -5.83 38.43
CA ASP A 473 -3.39 -5.96 39.86
C ASP A 473 -3.22 -4.59 40.48
N GLN A 474 -4.05 -4.29 41.51
CA GLN A 474 -4.10 -2.98 42.14
C GLN A 474 -2.83 -2.61 42.90
N THR A 475 -2.04 -3.62 43.29
CA THR A 475 -0.80 -3.41 44.06
C THR A 475 0.37 -3.10 43.16
N THR A 476 0.46 -3.85 42.05
CA THR A 476 1.59 -3.72 41.09
C THR A 476 1.30 -2.78 39.95
N LEU A 477 0.02 -2.42 39.70
CA LEU A 477 -0.50 -1.67 38.56
C LEU A 477 -0.13 -2.33 37.23
N ARG A 478 -0.01 -3.66 37.21
CA ARG A 478 0.37 -4.47 36.05
C ARG A 478 -0.60 -5.61 35.81
N PRO A 479 -0.72 -6.12 34.58
CA PRO A 479 -1.47 -7.36 34.32
C PRO A 479 -0.86 -8.52 35.09
N SER A 480 -1.72 -9.38 35.68
CA SER A 480 -1.31 -10.56 36.42
C SER A 480 -1.84 -11.82 35.72
N VAL A 481 -1.07 -12.35 34.78
CA VAL A 481 -1.46 -13.51 33.96
C VAL A 481 -0.37 -14.58 33.96
N ASP A 482 -0.77 -15.85 34.01
CA ASP A 482 0.09 -16.98 33.69
C ASP A 482 -0.09 -17.35 32.23
N VAL A 483 1.00 -17.69 31.54
CA VAL A 483 1.00 -18.13 30.15
C VAL A 483 1.73 -19.46 30.02
N ASP A 484 1.03 -20.47 29.53
CA ASP A 484 1.58 -21.81 29.26
C ASP A 484 1.49 -22.12 27.76
N TYR A 485 2.60 -22.37 27.13
CA TYR A 485 2.67 -22.91 25.78
C TYR A 485 2.73 -24.44 25.85
N VAL A 486 1.71 -25.11 25.33
CA VAL A 486 1.57 -26.57 25.42
C VAL A 486 1.61 -27.16 24.02
N VAL A 487 2.57 -28.03 23.74
CA VAL A 487 2.69 -28.77 22.49
C VAL A 487 2.18 -30.18 22.67
N THR A 488 1.25 -30.60 21.79
CA THR A 488 0.66 -31.93 21.79
C THR A 488 0.87 -32.62 20.44
N LYS A 489 0.95 -33.96 20.48
CA LYS A 489 0.96 -34.85 19.30
C LYS A 489 -0.05 -35.97 19.53
N GLY A 490 -1.04 -36.09 18.64
CA GLY A 490 -2.11 -37.09 18.80
C GLY A 490 -2.88 -36.95 20.12
N GLY A 491 -3.06 -35.71 20.62
CA GLY A 491 -3.74 -35.45 21.90
C GLY A 491 -2.89 -35.66 23.15
N LYS A 492 -1.66 -36.17 23.02
CA LYS A 492 -0.73 -36.35 24.14
C LYS A 492 0.18 -35.12 24.27
N GLU A 493 0.27 -34.58 25.48
CA GLU A 493 1.20 -33.48 25.81
C GLU A 493 2.65 -33.97 25.72
N LEU A 494 3.46 -33.28 24.91
CA LEU A 494 4.88 -33.59 24.74
C LEU A 494 5.77 -32.64 25.53
N GLY A 495 5.31 -31.41 25.72
CA GLY A 495 6.05 -30.40 26.45
C GLY A 495 5.19 -29.21 26.80
N LYS A 496 5.57 -28.56 27.89
CA LYS A 496 4.97 -27.35 28.40
C LYS A 496 6.08 -26.35 28.71
N ILE A 497 5.91 -25.13 28.24
CA ILE A 497 6.77 -23.98 28.56
C ILE A 497 5.92 -22.97 29.30
N ALA A 498 6.18 -22.79 30.58
CA ALA A 498 5.52 -21.75 31.38
C ALA A 498 6.30 -20.44 31.30
N GLU A 499 5.58 -19.36 31.26
CA GLU A 499 6.14 -18.00 31.19
C GLU A 499 5.35 -17.07 32.11
N ASP A 500 6.05 -16.37 33.00
CA ASP A 500 5.48 -15.37 33.91
C ASP A 500 5.59 -14.01 33.28
N TRP A 501 4.45 -13.41 32.97
CA TRP A 501 4.34 -12.13 32.29
C TRP A 501 4.23 -10.93 33.24
N LYS A 502 5.00 -10.94 34.31
CA LYS A 502 5.08 -9.82 35.25
C LYS A 502 5.73 -8.61 34.60
N GLY A 503 4.97 -7.86 33.83
CA GLY A 503 5.40 -6.52 33.48
C GLY A 503 5.55 -6.15 32.02
N LEU A 504 5.04 -6.91 31.08
CA LEU A 504 4.98 -6.50 29.67
C LEU A 504 3.56 -6.05 29.33
N SER A 505 3.37 -4.75 29.22
CA SER A 505 2.12 -4.14 28.77
C SER A 505 2.43 -3.19 27.64
N ASP A 506 1.85 -3.42 26.44
CA ASP A 506 2.03 -2.54 25.30
C ASP A 506 1.20 -1.26 25.43
N ALA A 507 -0.09 -1.43 25.73
CA ALA A 507 -1.03 -0.33 25.85
C ALA A 507 -2.19 -0.75 26.75
N GLY A 508 -2.19 -0.28 27.99
CA GLY A 508 -3.25 -0.55 28.96
C GLY A 508 -3.42 -2.06 29.22
N GLN A 509 -4.60 -2.60 28.91
CA GLN A 509 -4.96 -4.01 29.12
C GLN A 509 -4.64 -4.93 27.95
N ARG A 510 -3.75 -4.54 27.02
CA ARG A 510 -3.28 -5.39 25.92
C ARG A 510 -1.89 -5.91 26.24
N LEU A 511 -1.68 -7.22 26.07
CA LEU A 511 -0.37 -7.87 26.13
C LEU A 511 -0.04 -8.49 24.78
N THR A 512 1.20 -8.37 24.34
CA THR A 512 1.72 -9.01 23.13
C THR A 512 2.63 -10.17 23.52
N LEU A 513 2.24 -11.39 23.12
CA LEU A 513 3.00 -12.61 23.30
C LEU A 513 3.71 -12.96 21.99
N ALA A 514 5.03 -12.96 22.02
CA ALA A 514 5.86 -13.25 20.85
C ALA A 514 7.00 -14.20 21.26
N LYS A 515 6.97 -15.44 20.78
CA LYS A 515 7.92 -16.48 21.16
C LYS A 515 8.40 -17.28 19.97
N LEU A 516 9.67 -17.66 19.97
CA LEU A 516 10.23 -18.61 19.02
C LEU A 516 10.34 -19.99 19.69
N LEU A 517 9.80 -21.02 19.02
CA LEU A 517 9.91 -22.41 19.40
C LEU A 517 10.91 -23.11 18.46
N ASP A 518 11.88 -23.81 19.04
CA ASP A 518 12.82 -24.62 18.29
C ASP A 518 12.17 -25.98 17.91
N THR A 519 12.03 -26.21 16.60
CA THR A 519 11.45 -27.45 16.07
C THR A 519 12.46 -28.60 15.94
N SER A 520 13.77 -28.38 16.20
CA SER A 520 14.82 -29.38 16.06
C SER A 520 14.59 -30.62 16.94
N ARG A 521 13.90 -30.43 18.08
CA ARG A 521 13.56 -31.49 19.04
C ARG A 521 12.28 -32.24 18.70
N LEU A 522 11.54 -31.78 17.67
CA LEU A 522 10.32 -32.44 17.22
C LEU A 522 10.65 -33.41 16.09
N GLY A 523 10.10 -34.62 16.14
CA GLY A 523 10.17 -35.54 15.00
C GLY A 523 9.13 -35.18 13.94
N ALA A 524 9.25 -35.71 12.74
CA ALA A 524 8.24 -35.51 11.69
C ALA A 524 6.83 -35.95 12.17
N GLY A 525 5.81 -35.18 11.76
CA GLY A 525 4.40 -35.45 12.06
C GLY A 525 3.58 -34.21 12.40
N ASP A 526 2.31 -34.46 12.77
CA ASP A 526 1.33 -33.43 13.06
C ASP A 526 1.29 -33.11 14.55
N TYR A 527 1.25 -31.81 14.82
CA TYR A 527 1.27 -31.24 16.16
C TYR A 527 0.17 -30.19 16.32
N GLU A 528 -0.20 -29.93 17.55
CA GLU A 528 -1.01 -28.80 17.95
C GLU A 528 -0.32 -28.04 19.08
N ILE A 529 -0.31 -26.72 18.98
CA ILE A 529 0.14 -25.85 20.06
C ILE A 529 -1.06 -25.10 20.61
N ALA A 530 -1.21 -25.11 21.95
CA ALA A 530 -2.18 -24.32 22.68
C ALA A 530 -1.46 -23.32 23.58
N VAL A 531 -1.94 -22.08 23.60
CA VAL A 531 -1.47 -21.03 24.51
C VAL A 531 -2.52 -20.85 25.59
N ARG A 532 -2.27 -21.45 26.77
CA ARG A 532 -3.18 -21.36 27.93
C ARG A 532 -2.86 -20.08 28.70
N ILE A 533 -3.83 -19.21 28.84
CA ILE A 533 -3.69 -17.93 29.55
C ILE A 533 -4.70 -17.91 30.69
N ARG A 534 -4.22 -17.65 31.89
CA ARG A 534 -5.05 -17.49 33.10
C ARG A 534 -4.81 -16.13 33.70
N ASP A 535 -5.87 -15.35 33.83
CA ASP A 535 -5.85 -14.06 34.49
C ASP A 535 -6.17 -14.24 35.99
N HIS A 536 -5.23 -13.88 36.85
CA HIS A 536 -5.38 -14.01 38.30
C HIS A 536 -6.31 -12.97 38.91
N VAL A 537 -6.51 -11.83 38.25
CA VAL A 537 -7.36 -10.73 38.74
C VAL A 537 -8.83 -11.05 38.50
N SER A 538 -9.18 -11.43 37.26
CA SER A 538 -10.56 -11.76 36.90
C SER A 538 -10.93 -13.22 37.10
N GLY A 539 -9.95 -14.12 37.28
CA GLY A 539 -10.14 -15.57 37.31
C GLY A 539 -10.49 -16.20 35.98
N GLN A 540 -10.55 -15.42 34.90
CA GLN A 540 -10.88 -15.92 33.57
C GLN A 540 -9.69 -16.64 32.94
N SER A 541 -9.98 -17.57 32.02
CA SER A 541 -8.96 -18.29 31.27
C SER A 541 -9.37 -18.43 29.80
N VAL A 542 -8.39 -18.37 28.89
CA VAL A 542 -8.55 -18.60 27.45
C VAL A 542 -7.42 -19.51 26.97
N SER A 543 -7.70 -20.31 25.92
CA SER A 543 -6.73 -21.28 25.40
C SER A 543 -6.83 -21.41 23.88
N PRO A 544 -6.42 -20.38 23.11
CA PRO A 544 -6.35 -20.52 21.66
C PRO A 544 -5.34 -21.60 21.27
N SER A 545 -5.66 -22.35 20.19
CA SER A 545 -4.76 -23.39 19.66
C SER A 545 -4.58 -23.26 18.15
N ALA A 546 -3.49 -23.82 17.62
CA ALA A 546 -3.19 -23.90 16.21
C ALA A 546 -2.44 -25.19 15.88
N LYS A 547 -2.73 -25.76 14.71
CA LYS A 547 -2.09 -26.98 14.21
C LYS A 547 -0.90 -26.64 13.32
N PHE A 548 0.10 -27.51 13.34
CA PHE A 548 1.26 -27.43 12.46
C PHE A 548 1.84 -28.82 12.20
N THR A 549 2.56 -28.95 11.09
CA THR A 549 3.22 -30.19 10.70
C THR A 549 4.73 -29.95 10.63
N VAL A 550 5.51 -30.87 11.20
CA VAL A 550 6.97 -30.87 11.05
C VAL A 550 7.33 -31.93 10.00
N VAL A 551 8.14 -31.54 9.03
CA VAL A 551 8.72 -32.40 8.00
C VAL A 551 10.24 -32.50 8.18
N GLU A 552 10.86 -33.59 7.67
CA GLU A 552 12.31 -33.78 7.75
C GLU A 552 13.11 -32.68 7.06
#